data_a2f72969ecdf63c5c5a18021b24a382e
#
_entry.id   a2f72969ecdf63c5c5a18021b24a382e
#
_cell.length_a   1.000
_cell.length_b   1.000
_cell.length_c   1.000
_cell.angle_alpha   90.00
_cell.angle_beta   90.00
_cell.angle_gamma   90.00
#
_symmetry.space_group_name_H-M   'P 1'
#
loop_
_entity.id
_entity.type
_entity.pdbx_description
1 polymer ?
#
loop_
_entity_poly.entity_id
_entity_poly.type
_entity_poly.pdbx_seq_one_letter_code
_entity_poly.pdbx_strand_id
1 'polypeptide(L)'
;MAIDDQCVSISPYFRVPEERDDEVKGICAEFVARTREEPLCLYYGFSRSGNILHCREGYRGAAGALAHLENVAKQLEAILQICELTKLEVHGPSEEIDQLRDAMKALPVEFFALQTGFRN
;
A
#
# COMPACT_ATOMS: atom_id res chain seq x y z
N MET A 1 19.87 19.58 -3.70
CA MET A 1 20.44 18.26 -3.46
C MET A 1 19.44 17.19 -3.90
N ALA A 2 19.93 16.26 -4.69
CA ALA A 2 19.06 15.17 -5.15
C ALA A 2 18.75 14.21 -4.00
N ILE A 3 17.51 13.75 -3.95
CA ILE A 3 17.11 12.68 -3.05
C ILE A 3 17.38 11.37 -3.79
N ASP A 4 18.29 10.58 -3.27
CA ASP A 4 18.70 9.33 -3.92
C ASP A 4 17.88 8.14 -3.44
N ASP A 5 16.57 8.30 -3.46
CA ASP A 5 15.63 7.25 -3.09
C ASP A 5 14.35 7.42 -3.91
N GLN A 6 14.10 6.51 -4.82
CA GLN A 6 12.92 6.52 -5.67
C GLN A 6 11.80 5.62 -5.13
N CYS A 7 11.97 5.09 -3.92
CA CYS A 7 10.96 4.22 -3.32
C CYS A 7 9.66 4.99 -3.07
N VAL A 8 8.56 4.39 -3.49
CA VAL A 8 7.22 4.83 -3.13
C VAL A 8 6.68 3.82 -2.13
N SER A 9 6.30 4.29 -0.94
CA SER A 9 5.70 3.44 0.06
C SER A 9 4.23 3.76 0.21
N ILE A 10 3.42 2.72 0.41
CA ILE A 10 1.99 2.83 0.64
C ILE A 10 1.73 2.23 2.02
N SER A 11 0.99 2.95 2.85
CA SER A 11 0.73 2.56 4.24
C SER A 11 -0.76 2.62 4.54
N PRO A 12 -1.52 1.56 4.24
CA PRO A 12 -2.93 1.48 4.59
C PRO A 12 -3.11 0.90 5.99
N TYR A 13 -4.13 1.40 6.69
CA TYR A 13 -4.55 0.91 8.00
C TYR A 13 -6.02 0.55 7.91
N PHE A 14 -6.36 -0.67 8.29
CA PHE A 14 -7.73 -1.19 8.24
C PHE A 14 -8.21 -1.57 9.62
N ARG A 15 -9.46 -1.25 9.94
CA ARG A 15 -10.11 -1.78 11.15
C ARG A 15 -10.82 -3.07 10.76
N VAL A 16 -10.44 -4.17 11.41
CA VAL A 16 -10.96 -5.51 11.11
C VAL A 16 -12.08 -5.86 12.08
N PRO A 17 -13.30 -6.16 11.57
CA PRO A 17 -14.35 -6.72 12.44
C PRO A 17 -13.90 -8.06 12.99
N GLU A 18 -14.03 -8.25 14.30
CA GLU A 18 -13.55 -9.44 14.98
C GLU A 18 -14.11 -10.72 14.37
N GLU A 19 -15.41 -10.74 14.07
CA GLU A 19 -16.10 -11.90 13.53
C GLU A 19 -15.72 -12.24 12.09
N ARG A 20 -15.03 -11.32 11.40
CA ARG A 20 -14.60 -11.52 10.01
C ARG A 20 -13.08 -11.75 9.90
N ASP A 21 -12.42 -11.97 11.02
CA ASP A 21 -10.95 -12.06 11.06
C ASP A 21 -10.38 -13.16 10.15
N ASP A 22 -11.00 -14.33 10.14
CA ASP A 22 -10.52 -15.43 9.30
C ASP A 22 -10.64 -15.13 7.81
N GLU A 23 -11.72 -14.45 7.40
CA GLU A 23 -11.86 -14.03 6.00
C GLU A 23 -10.75 -13.04 5.63
N VAL A 24 -10.47 -12.09 6.51
CA VAL A 24 -9.44 -11.08 6.27
C VAL A 24 -8.07 -11.73 6.15
N LYS A 25 -7.76 -12.72 6.99
CA LYS A 25 -6.50 -13.47 6.89
C LYS A 25 -6.36 -14.15 5.54
N GLY A 26 -7.45 -14.71 5.01
CA GLY A 26 -7.45 -15.32 3.69
C GLY A 26 -7.17 -14.32 2.58
N ILE A 27 -7.79 -13.14 2.67
CA ILE A 27 -7.56 -12.08 1.70
C ILE A 27 -6.11 -11.59 1.76
N CYS A 28 -5.56 -11.44 2.97
CA CYS A 28 -4.15 -11.05 3.13
C CYS A 28 -3.21 -12.06 2.49
N ALA A 29 -3.50 -13.35 2.64
CA ALA A 29 -2.70 -14.40 2.00
C ALA A 29 -2.73 -14.28 0.47
N GLU A 30 -3.87 -13.92 -0.11
CA GLU A 30 -3.98 -13.68 -1.55
C GLU A 30 -3.19 -12.44 -1.97
N PHE A 31 -3.26 -11.36 -1.21
CA PHE A 31 -2.44 -10.17 -1.45
C PHE A 31 -0.96 -10.54 -1.53
N VAL A 32 -0.48 -11.28 -0.53
CA VAL A 32 0.93 -11.66 -0.46
C VAL A 32 1.34 -12.53 -1.63
N ALA A 33 0.51 -13.52 -1.96
CA ALA A 33 0.82 -14.44 -3.07
C ALA A 33 0.93 -13.70 -4.39
N ARG A 34 0.00 -12.78 -4.67
CA ARG A 34 0.03 -12.01 -5.91
C ARG A 34 1.17 -11.00 -5.94
N THR A 35 1.42 -10.34 -4.82
CA THR A 35 2.45 -9.30 -4.75
C THR A 35 3.86 -9.89 -4.87
N ARG A 36 4.04 -11.11 -4.38
CA ARG A 36 5.33 -11.81 -4.48
C ARG A 36 5.82 -11.94 -5.92
N GLU A 37 4.91 -11.97 -6.89
CA GLU A 37 5.25 -12.08 -8.31
C GLU A 37 5.55 -10.74 -8.98
N GLU A 38 5.43 -9.62 -8.27
CA GLU A 38 5.65 -8.29 -8.83
C GLU A 38 7.14 -7.94 -8.83
N PRO A 39 7.76 -7.75 -10.01
CA PRO A 39 9.20 -7.48 -10.06
C PRO A 39 9.60 -6.11 -9.50
N LEU A 40 8.65 -5.17 -9.40
CA LEU A 40 8.94 -3.82 -8.92
C LEU A 40 8.57 -3.62 -7.45
N CYS A 41 8.09 -4.65 -6.77
CA CYS A 41 7.82 -4.57 -5.33
C CYS A 41 9.12 -4.84 -4.56
N LEU A 42 9.46 -3.94 -3.65
CA LEU A 42 10.68 -4.04 -2.85
C LEU A 42 10.46 -4.82 -1.56
N TYR A 43 9.32 -4.60 -0.90
CA TYR A 43 8.95 -5.30 0.32
C TYR A 43 7.44 -5.23 0.51
N TYR A 44 6.90 -6.21 1.23
CA TYR A 44 5.45 -6.31 1.40
C TYR A 44 5.14 -7.16 2.63
N GLY A 45 4.30 -6.69 3.52
CA GLY A 45 3.92 -7.49 4.68
C GLY A 45 2.83 -6.86 5.50
N PHE A 46 1.98 -7.72 6.05
CA PHE A 46 0.89 -7.31 6.92
C PHE A 46 1.28 -7.47 8.38
N SER A 47 0.89 -6.50 9.20
CA SER A 47 1.11 -6.52 10.64
C SER A 47 -0.19 -6.21 11.35
N ARG A 48 -0.31 -6.65 12.60
CA ARG A 48 -1.52 -6.51 13.36
C ARG A 48 -1.25 -5.85 14.71
N SER A 49 -2.09 -4.87 15.07
CA SER A 49 -2.10 -4.29 16.42
C SER A 49 -3.56 -4.22 16.85
N GLY A 50 -3.97 -5.11 17.76
CA GLY A 50 -5.38 -5.22 18.14
C GLY A 50 -6.25 -5.52 16.94
N ASN A 51 -7.25 -4.68 16.69
CA ASN A 51 -8.13 -4.82 15.54
C ASN A 51 -7.67 -4.03 14.33
N ILE A 52 -6.47 -3.43 14.38
CA ILE A 52 -5.93 -2.67 13.27
C ILE A 52 -4.93 -3.53 12.49
N LEU A 53 -5.20 -3.65 11.19
CA LEU A 53 -4.34 -4.32 10.23
C LEU A 53 -3.58 -3.26 9.45
N HIS A 54 -2.28 -3.42 9.34
CA HIS A 54 -1.43 -2.50 8.58
C HIS A 54 -0.63 -3.29 7.55
N CYS A 55 -0.47 -2.71 6.37
CA CYS A 55 0.43 -3.26 5.37
C CYS A 55 1.62 -2.30 5.20
N ARG A 56 2.84 -2.82 5.37
CA ARG A 56 4.03 -2.07 4.99
C ARG A 56 4.43 -2.54 3.59
N GLU A 57 4.57 -1.62 2.68
CA GLU A 57 4.84 -1.96 1.29
C GLU A 57 5.63 -0.86 0.61
N GLY A 58 6.55 -1.25 -0.25
CA GLY A 58 7.39 -0.32 -0.98
C GLY A 58 7.65 -0.79 -2.39
N TYR A 59 7.74 0.17 -3.30
CA TYR A 59 7.82 -0.09 -4.74
C TYR A 59 8.90 0.75 -5.39
N ARG A 60 9.40 0.26 -6.53
CA ARG A 60 10.33 1.01 -7.35
C ARG A 60 9.53 2.08 -8.11
N GLY A 61 9.41 3.26 -7.52
CA GLY A 61 8.72 4.39 -8.10
C GLY A 61 7.22 4.19 -8.25
N ALA A 62 6.59 5.17 -8.89
CA ALA A 62 5.15 5.14 -9.18
C ALA A 62 4.78 3.96 -10.07
N ALA A 63 5.65 3.58 -11.01
CA ALA A 63 5.39 2.47 -11.91
C ALA A 63 5.12 1.17 -11.13
N GLY A 64 5.93 0.91 -10.10
CA GLY A 64 5.74 -0.27 -9.25
C GLY A 64 4.45 -0.20 -8.45
N ALA A 65 4.13 0.98 -7.90
CA ALA A 65 2.90 1.17 -7.14
C ALA A 65 1.66 1.01 -8.03
N LEU A 66 1.68 1.56 -9.24
CA LEU A 66 0.57 1.44 -10.19
C LEU A 66 0.36 -0.01 -10.63
N ALA A 67 1.44 -0.73 -10.92
CA ALA A 67 1.37 -2.15 -11.27
C ALA A 67 0.76 -2.97 -10.13
N HIS A 68 1.13 -2.64 -8.88
CA HIS A 68 0.57 -3.29 -7.71
C HIS A 68 -0.94 -3.08 -7.60
N LEU A 69 -1.38 -1.82 -7.69
CA LEU A 69 -2.80 -1.50 -7.56
C LEU A 69 -3.64 -2.24 -8.59
N GLU A 70 -3.14 -2.38 -9.81
CA GLU A 70 -3.81 -3.15 -10.84
C GLU A 70 -3.81 -4.65 -10.53
N ASN A 71 -2.68 -5.17 -10.07
CA ASN A 71 -2.51 -6.60 -9.77
C ASN A 71 -3.43 -7.08 -8.65
N VAL A 72 -3.65 -6.26 -7.62
CA VAL A 72 -4.44 -6.63 -6.43
C VAL A 72 -5.82 -5.97 -6.38
N ALA A 73 -6.30 -5.44 -7.50
CA ALA A 73 -7.56 -4.71 -7.53
C ALA A 73 -8.72 -5.50 -6.92
N LYS A 74 -8.82 -6.80 -7.23
CA LYS A 74 -9.88 -7.65 -6.69
C LYS A 74 -9.76 -7.85 -5.19
N GLN A 75 -8.54 -8.05 -4.69
CA GLN A 75 -8.29 -8.23 -3.28
C GLN A 75 -8.56 -6.95 -2.51
N LEU A 76 -8.21 -5.80 -3.08
CA LEU A 76 -8.50 -4.50 -2.48
C LEU A 76 -10.00 -4.28 -2.38
N GLU A 77 -10.75 -4.57 -3.44
CA GLU A 77 -12.20 -4.49 -3.40
C GLU A 77 -12.77 -5.37 -2.31
N ALA A 78 -12.29 -6.62 -2.20
CA ALA A 78 -12.78 -7.57 -1.21
C ALA A 78 -12.52 -7.08 0.22
N ILE A 79 -11.32 -6.60 0.52
CA ILE A 79 -11.01 -6.16 1.88
C ILE A 79 -11.79 -4.90 2.27
N LEU A 80 -12.03 -4.01 1.32
CA LEU A 80 -12.79 -2.77 1.57
C LEU A 80 -14.27 -3.04 1.82
N GLN A 81 -14.81 -4.18 1.40
CA GLN A 81 -16.17 -4.56 1.73
C GLN A 81 -16.32 -5.08 3.15
N ILE A 82 -15.22 -5.49 3.77
CA ILE A 82 -15.22 -6.08 5.11
C ILE A 82 -14.68 -5.09 6.14
N CYS A 83 -13.58 -4.42 5.82
CA CYS A 83 -12.84 -3.56 6.75
C CYS A 83 -13.03 -2.09 6.41
N GLU A 84 -12.94 -1.25 7.44
CA GLU A 84 -12.88 0.18 7.26
C GLU A 84 -11.42 0.59 7.04
N LEU A 85 -11.14 1.29 5.93
CA LEU A 85 -9.83 1.89 5.69
C LEU A 85 -9.76 3.18 6.52
N THR A 86 -9.09 3.12 7.65
CA THR A 86 -9.05 4.23 8.61
C THR A 86 -8.00 5.28 8.27
N LYS A 87 -6.94 4.88 7.56
CA LYS A 87 -5.85 5.77 7.20
C LYS A 87 -5.13 5.19 6.00
N LEU A 88 -4.73 6.06 5.08
CA LEU A 88 -3.94 5.67 3.92
C LEU A 88 -2.93 6.76 3.62
N GLU A 89 -1.65 6.43 3.68
CA GLU A 89 -0.55 7.35 3.39
C GLU A 89 0.28 6.81 2.25
N VAL A 90 0.76 7.72 1.40
CA VAL A 90 1.70 7.40 0.34
C VAL A 90 2.88 8.36 0.47
N HIS A 91 4.08 7.81 0.55
CA HIS A 91 5.31 8.57 0.70
C HIS A 91 6.24 8.30 -0.48
N GLY A 92 6.95 9.33 -0.92
CA GLY A 92 7.94 9.16 -1.99
C GLY A 92 8.38 10.50 -2.54
N PRO A 93 9.27 10.48 -3.54
CA PRO A 93 9.65 11.72 -4.24
C PRO A 93 8.43 12.38 -4.87
N SER A 94 8.36 13.71 -4.85
CA SER A 94 7.19 14.43 -5.35
C SER A 94 6.83 14.06 -6.79
N GLU A 95 7.83 13.86 -7.63
CA GLU A 95 7.62 13.49 -9.04
C GLU A 95 6.94 12.12 -9.17
N GLU A 96 7.27 11.19 -8.28
CA GLU A 96 6.68 9.86 -8.29
C GLU A 96 5.26 9.88 -7.74
N ILE A 97 5.04 10.53 -6.59
CA ILE A 97 3.70 10.56 -6.00
C ILE A 97 2.72 11.33 -6.87
N ASP A 98 3.17 12.34 -7.62
CA ASP A 98 2.29 13.08 -8.53
C ASP A 98 1.68 12.16 -9.59
N GLN A 99 2.39 11.11 -9.99
CA GLN A 99 1.88 10.14 -10.94
C GLN A 99 0.80 9.23 -10.37
N LEU A 100 0.66 9.20 -9.04
CA LEU A 100 -0.32 8.35 -8.35
C LEU A 100 -1.62 9.07 -8.00
N ARG A 101 -1.62 10.40 -8.05
CA ARG A 101 -2.76 11.18 -7.56
C ARG A 101 -4.07 10.83 -8.26
N ASP A 102 -4.04 10.72 -9.58
CA ASP A 102 -5.23 10.39 -10.34
C ASP A 102 -5.71 8.97 -10.10
N ALA A 103 -4.79 8.01 -10.10
CA ALA A 103 -5.13 6.60 -9.90
C ALA A 103 -5.73 6.32 -8.51
N MET A 104 -5.37 7.12 -7.51
CA MET A 104 -5.79 6.91 -6.12
C MET A 104 -6.84 7.92 -5.64
N LYS A 105 -7.37 8.74 -6.54
CA LYS A 105 -8.29 9.83 -6.15
C LYS A 105 -9.59 9.36 -5.49
N ALA A 106 -9.99 8.12 -5.71
CA ALA A 106 -11.21 7.56 -5.10
C ALA A 106 -10.97 7.10 -3.64
N LEU A 107 -9.74 7.11 -3.18
CA LEU A 107 -9.37 6.65 -1.84
C LEU A 107 -9.03 7.85 -0.95
N PRO A 108 -9.21 7.71 0.38
CA PRO A 108 -8.88 8.79 1.32
C PRO A 108 -7.38 8.85 1.59
N VAL A 109 -6.61 9.14 0.56
CA VAL A 109 -5.15 9.09 0.60
C VAL A 109 -4.56 10.45 0.96
N GLU A 110 -3.51 10.42 1.79
CA GLU A 110 -2.69 11.58 2.09
C GLU A 110 -1.31 11.33 1.51
N PHE A 111 -0.82 12.27 0.69
CA PHE A 111 0.47 12.15 0.03
C PHE A 111 1.53 12.96 0.76
N PHE A 112 2.68 12.35 0.98
CA PHE A 112 3.82 12.97 1.66
C PHE A 112 5.03 12.94 0.73
N ALA A 113 5.44 14.11 0.26
CA ALA A 113 6.62 14.23 -0.58
C ALA A 113 7.87 14.18 0.28
N LEU A 114 8.76 13.27 -0.04
CA LEU A 114 10.02 13.12 0.69
C LEU A 114 10.85 14.40 0.53
N GLN A 115 11.23 15.02 1.64
CA GLN A 115 12.00 16.25 1.61
C GLN A 115 13.49 16.02 1.79
N THR A 116 13.85 15.09 2.65
CA THR A 116 15.25 14.76 2.92
C THR A 116 15.31 13.33 3.47
N GLY A 117 16.33 12.59 3.09
CA GLY A 117 16.50 11.22 3.53
C GLY A 117 17.29 10.40 2.53
N PHE A 118 17.53 9.17 2.89
CA PHE A 118 18.28 8.25 2.05
C PHE A 118 17.81 6.82 2.27
N ARG A 119 18.19 5.95 1.36
CA ARG A 119 17.99 4.51 1.51
C ARG A 119 19.32 3.82 1.14
N ASN A 120 19.74 2.91 2.00
CA ASN A 120 20.96 2.13 1.74
C ASN A 120 20.73 1.06 0.67
#